data_57dd983f1e8681544b57618bc292be87
#
_entry.id   57dd983f1e8681544b57618bc292be87
#
_cell.length_a   1.000
_cell.length_b   1.000
_cell.length_c   1.000
_cell.angle_alpha   90.00
_cell.angle_beta   90.00
_cell.angle_gamma   90.00
#
_symmetry.space_group_name_H-M   'P 1'
#
loop_
_entity.id
_entity.type
_entity.pdbx_description
1 polymer ?
#
loop_
_entity_poly.entity_id
_entity_poly.type
_entity_poly.pdbx_seq_one_letter_code
_entity_poly.pdbx_strand_id
1 'polypeptide(L)'
;KARRKMRRILAGALTLVLALTGAGLLANALTPDAQVATANQDDQALITEGKDLYEAACVTCHGKNLQGVKDRGPSLIGVGEGAVYFQVHSGRMPMLRNEAQAQRKTPRYSEQQVLALAAYVNANGGGPEIVRNEDGTIAMESLRGKNYDGEVDPADIARGSDLFRLNCASCHNFTGRGGALSSGKYAPYLDPANEQEIYQAMLTGPQNMPKFSDRQLSADEKKDIIA
;
A
#
# COMPACT_ATOMS: atom_id res chain seq x y z
N LYS A 1 -73.32 1.73 6.89
CA LYS A 1 -72.24 2.58 6.21
C LYS A 1 -70.94 2.60 7.03
N ALA A 2 -70.96 2.67 8.38
CA ALA A 2 -69.78 2.71 9.24
C ALA A 2 -68.89 1.45 9.13
N ARG A 3 -69.47 0.23 9.16
CA ARG A 3 -68.76 -1.05 9.04
C ARG A 3 -67.98 -1.20 7.72
N ARG A 4 -68.50 -0.69 6.59
CA ARG A 4 -67.81 -0.71 5.29
C ARG A 4 -66.63 0.24 5.27
N LYS A 5 -66.75 1.42 5.90
CA LYS A 5 -65.67 2.41 5.99
C LYS A 5 -64.52 1.88 6.86
N MET A 6 -64.84 1.23 7.99
CA MET A 6 -63.87 0.61 8.90
C MET A 6 -63.12 -0.53 8.23
N ARG A 7 -63.80 -1.42 7.48
CA ARG A 7 -63.14 -2.52 6.72
C ARG A 7 -62.18 -2.01 5.66
N ARG A 8 -62.53 -0.88 4.99
CA ARG A 8 -61.62 -0.26 3.99
C ARG A 8 -60.40 0.36 4.63
N ILE A 9 -60.54 1.00 5.79
CA ILE A 9 -59.42 1.57 6.55
C ILE A 9 -58.49 0.46 7.06
N LEU A 10 -59.04 -0.60 7.62
CA LEU A 10 -58.28 -1.77 8.11
C LEU A 10 -57.54 -2.50 6.97
N ALA A 11 -58.22 -2.67 5.82
CA ALA A 11 -57.59 -3.26 4.64
C ALA A 11 -56.45 -2.40 4.09
N GLY A 12 -56.66 -1.08 4.02
CA GLY A 12 -55.59 -0.15 3.60
C GLY A 12 -54.42 -0.09 4.58
N ALA A 13 -54.67 -0.13 5.88
CA ALA A 13 -53.61 -0.18 6.89
C ALA A 13 -52.79 -1.50 6.79
N LEU A 14 -53.50 -2.62 6.59
CA LEU A 14 -52.83 -3.93 6.44
C LEU A 14 -51.97 -4.00 5.18
N THR A 15 -52.45 -3.48 4.05
CA THR A 15 -51.66 -3.40 2.80
C THR A 15 -50.46 -2.49 2.93
N LEU A 16 -50.60 -1.38 3.65
CA LEU A 16 -49.47 -0.47 3.89
C LEU A 16 -48.38 -1.11 4.77
N VAL A 17 -48.78 -1.80 5.82
CA VAL A 17 -47.84 -2.53 6.69
C VAL A 17 -47.15 -3.66 5.92
N LEU A 18 -47.87 -4.44 5.12
CA LEU A 18 -47.28 -5.49 4.29
C LEU A 18 -46.33 -4.92 3.21
N ALA A 19 -46.65 -3.75 2.62
CA ALA A 19 -45.79 -3.12 1.66
C ALA A 19 -44.50 -2.55 2.29
N LEU A 20 -44.61 -1.97 3.47
CA LEU A 20 -43.45 -1.41 4.20
C LEU A 20 -42.53 -2.53 4.74
N THR A 21 -43.11 -3.62 5.25
CA THR A 21 -42.33 -4.78 5.70
C THR A 21 -41.66 -5.49 4.51
N GLY A 22 -42.36 -5.65 3.39
CA GLY A 22 -41.81 -6.21 2.17
C GLY A 22 -40.69 -5.35 1.57
N ALA A 23 -40.86 -4.03 1.53
CA ALA A 23 -39.85 -3.10 1.08
C ALA A 23 -38.62 -3.10 2.01
N GLY A 24 -38.83 -3.18 3.32
CA GLY A 24 -37.73 -3.27 4.31
C GLY A 24 -36.93 -4.56 4.18
N LEU A 25 -37.60 -5.70 3.96
CA LEU A 25 -36.92 -6.97 3.73
C LEU A 25 -36.17 -7.01 2.38
N LEU A 26 -36.73 -6.41 1.33
CA LEU A 26 -36.07 -6.29 0.03
C LEU A 26 -34.86 -5.34 0.11
N ALA A 27 -34.99 -4.22 0.79
CA ALA A 27 -33.90 -3.30 1.01
C ALA A 27 -32.75 -3.97 1.78
N ASN A 28 -33.08 -4.76 2.82
CA ASN A 28 -32.06 -5.50 3.58
C ASN A 28 -31.38 -6.62 2.77
N ALA A 29 -32.08 -7.21 1.81
CA ALA A 29 -31.53 -8.24 0.93
C ALA A 29 -30.73 -7.68 -0.26
N LEU A 30 -30.98 -6.42 -0.63
CA LEU A 30 -30.31 -5.74 -1.76
C LEU A 30 -29.27 -4.70 -1.35
N THR A 31 -29.24 -4.28 -0.08
CA THR A 31 -28.08 -3.55 0.44
C THR A 31 -26.96 -4.56 0.59
N PRO A 32 -25.84 -4.43 -0.18
CA PRO A 32 -24.63 -5.14 0.20
C PRO A 32 -24.40 -4.78 1.67
N ASP A 33 -24.07 -5.77 2.48
CA ASP A 33 -23.55 -5.52 3.81
C ASP A 33 -22.54 -4.40 3.64
N ALA A 34 -22.82 -3.24 4.21
CA ALA A 34 -21.80 -2.26 4.41
C ALA A 34 -20.75 -3.01 5.24
N GLN A 35 -19.73 -3.53 4.58
CA GLN A 35 -18.50 -3.87 5.24
C GLN A 35 -18.01 -2.52 5.78
N VAL A 36 -18.56 -2.13 6.92
CA VAL A 36 -17.81 -1.34 7.87
C VAL A 36 -16.60 -2.24 8.08
N ALA A 37 -15.49 -1.88 7.44
CA ALA A 37 -14.20 -2.41 7.80
C ALA A 37 -14.10 -2.13 9.30
N THR A 38 -14.52 -3.07 10.10
CA THR A 38 -14.10 -3.16 11.48
C THR A 38 -12.61 -3.34 11.33
N ALA A 39 -11.87 -2.22 11.41
CA ALA A 39 -10.46 -2.28 11.68
C ALA A 39 -10.38 -3.27 12.84
N ASN A 40 -9.80 -4.43 12.59
CA ASN A 40 -9.64 -5.44 13.61
C ASN A 40 -8.98 -4.76 14.82
N GLN A 41 -9.25 -5.20 16.02
CA GLN A 41 -8.59 -4.65 17.21
C GLN A 41 -7.07 -4.65 17.04
N ASP A 42 -6.56 -5.62 16.27
CA ASP A 42 -5.15 -5.74 15.88
C ASP A 42 -4.70 -4.58 14.99
N ASP A 43 -5.51 -4.12 14.04
CA ASP A 43 -5.18 -2.96 13.19
C ASP A 43 -5.14 -1.66 14.00
N GLN A 44 -6.05 -1.49 14.97
CA GLN A 44 -6.05 -0.32 15.85
C GLN A 44 -4.85 -0.31 16.80
N ALA A 45 -4.43 -1.46 17.31
CA ALA A 45 -3.23 -1.60 18.12
C ALA A 45 -1.98 -1.24 17.30
N LEU A 46 -1.91 -1.74 16.07
CA LEU A 46 -0.82 -1.46 15.13
C LEU A 46 -0.73 0.04 14.80
N ILE A 47 -1.87 0.69 14.49
CA ILE A 47 -1.93 2.13 14.24
C ILE A 47 -1.50 2.95 15.46
N THR A 48 -1.87 2.51 16.67
CA THR A 48 -1.50 3.18 17.93
C THR A 48 0.00 3.09 18.18
N GLU A 49 0.59 1.89 18.04
CA GLU A 49 2.04 1.68 18.12
C GLU A 49 2.76 2.55 17.06
N GLY A 50 2.26 2.57 15.83
CA GLY A 50 2.81 3.37 14.74
C GLY A 50 2.79 4.86 15.03
N LYS A 51 1.72 5.35 15.68
CA LYS A 51 1.64 6.75 16.14
C LYS A 51 2.73 7.09 17.14
N ASP A 52 2.91 6.24 18.15
CA ASP A 52 3.91 6.48 19.20
C ASP A 52 5.33 6.50 18.60
N LEU A 53 5.64 5.57 17.69
CA LEU A 53 6.90 5.53 16.97
C LEU A 53 7.09 6.77 16.07
N TYR A 54 6.04 7.22 15.39
CA TYR A 54 6.06 8.40 14.54
C TYR A 54 6.31 9.67 15.35
N GLU A 55 5.61 9.86 16.45
CA GLU A 55 5.76 11.01 17.33
C GLU A 55 7.17 11.05 17.96
N ALA A 56 7.76 9.89 18.23
CA ALA A 56 9.10 9.80 18.80
C ALA A 56 10.23 10.13 17.82
N ALA A 57 10.07 9.83 16.52
CA ALA A 57 11.20 9.85 15.59
C ALA A 57 10.96 10.54 14.23
N CYS A 58 9.72 10.77 13.82
CA CYS A 58 9.39 11.21 12.46
C CYS A 58 8.80 12.62 12.43
N VAL A 59 8.09 13.03 13.48
CA VAL A 59 7.34 14.28 13.58
C VAL A 59 8.19 15.52 13.31
N THR A 60 9.46 15.53 13.72
CA THR A 60 10.38 16.67 13.58
C THR A 60 10.61 17.06 12.12
N CYS A 61 10.60 16.06 11.22
CA CYS A 61 10.83 16.28 9.79
C CYS A 61 9.53 16.22 8.98
N HIS A 62 8.60 15.34 9.36
CA HIS A 62 7.38 15.11 8.57
C HIS A 62 6.15 15.84 9.11
N GLY A 63 6.26 16.53 10.26
CA GLY A 63 5.16 17.28 10.87
C GLY A 63 4.16 16.41 11.62
N LYS A 64 3.43 17.00 12.55
CA LYS A 64 2.48 16.28 13.43
C LYS A 64 1.32 15.63 12.65
N ASN A 65 0.90 16.26 11.54
CA ASN A 65 -0.21 15.81 10.72
C ASN A 65 0.27 15.31 9.35
N LEU A 66 1.47 14.74 9.25
CA LEU A 66 2.07 14.22 8.02
C LEU A 66 2.31 15.27 6.92
N GLN A 67 2.10 16.55 7.19
CA GLN A 67 2.13 17.65 6.19
C GLN A 67 3.52 17.99 5.68
N GLY A 68 4.57 17.43 6.29
CA GLY A 68 5.95 17.82 6.06
C GLY A 68 6.35 19.08 6.84
N VAL A 69 7.64 19.34 6.88
CA VAL A 69 8.22 20.56 7.45
C VAL A 69 9.21 21.13 6.45
N LYS A 70 9.04 22.41 6.11
CA LYS A 70 9.91 23.10 5.14
C LYS A 70 11.39 22.93 5.51
N ASP A 71 12.20 22.59 4.55
CA ASP A 71 13.66 22.38 4.66
C ASP A 71 14.07 21.22 5.60
N ARG A 72 13.12 20.39 6.07
CA ARG A 72 13.40 19.23 6.94
C ARG A 72 12.93 17.91 6.35
N GLY A 73 11.69 17.84 5.88
CA GLY A 73 11.16 16.62 5.30
C GLY A 73 9.85 16.84 4.53
N PRO A 74 9.60 16.03 3.51
CA PRO A 74 8.41 16.14 2.68
C PRO A 74 7.14 15.73 3.43
N SER A 75 5.98 16.11 2.86
CA SER A 75 4.69 15.58 3.26
C SER A 75 4.63 14.06 3.05
N LEU A 76 3.99 13.37 3.98
CA LEU A 76 3.67 11.95 3.87
C LEU A 76 2.20 11.69 3.47
N ILE A 77 1.43 12.75 3.22
CA ILE A 77 0.06 12.62 2.75
C ILE A 77 0.08 12.06 1.32
N GLY A 78 -0.63 10.96 1.11
CA GLY A 78 -0.71 10.26 -0.17
C GLY A 78 0.48 9.37 -0.51
N VAL A 79 1.48 9.21 0.39
CA VAL A 79 2.64 8.34 0.10
C VAL A 79 2.32 6.87 0.30
N GLY A 80 1.41 6.54 1.20
CA GLY A 80 0.89 5.20 1.44
C GLY A 80 1.80 4.28 2.26
N GLU A 81 1.23 3.16 2.62
CA GLU A 81 1.86 2.09 3.40
C GLU A 81 3.12 1.55 2.72
N GLY A 82 3.05 1.32 1.41
CA GLY A 82 4.15 0.75 0.64
C GLY A 82 5.40 1.62 0.59
N ALA A 83 5.25 2.96 0.48
CA ALA A 83 6.39 3.86 0.51
C ALA A 83 7.06 3.90 1.89
N VAL A 84 6.26 3.86 2.96
CA VAL A 84 6.78 3.80 4.34
C VAL A 84 7.55 2.50 4.54
N TYR A 85 6.96 1.36 4.16
CA TYR A 85 7.63 0.07 4.20
C TYR A 85 8.99 0.14 3.50
N PHE A 86 9.02 0.55 2.24
CA PHE A 86 10.25 0.67 1.47
C PHE A 86 11.31 1.52 2.18
N GLN A 87 10.94 2.71 2.65
CA GLN A 87 11.89 3.66 3.22
C GLN A 87 12.42 3.23 4.59
N VAL A 88 11.55 2.68 5.44
CA VAL A 88 11.92 2.33 6.83
C VAL A 88 12.54 0.94 6.88
N HIS A 89 11.99 -0.05 6.19
CA HIS A 89 12.52 -1.41 6.13
C HIS A 89 13.92 -1.45 5.51
N SER A 90 14.16 -0.68 4.46
CA SER A 90 15.50 -0.57 3.86
C SER A 90 16.49 0.29 4.67
N GLY A 91 16.09 0.79 5.84
CA GLY A 91 16.92 1.63 6.71
C GLY A 91 17.21 3.03 6.16
N ARG A 92 16.59 3.44 5.04
CA ARG A 92 16.75 4.79 4.48
C ARG A 92 16.19 5.84 5.43
N MET A 93 15.08 5.54 6.08
CA MET A 93 14.49 6.38 7.14
C MET A 93 14.64 5.69 8.51
N PRO A 94 14.83 6.49 9.57
CA PRO A 94 15.01 7.94 9.60
C PRO A 94 16.39 8.40 9.08
N MET A 95 16.43 9.56 8.41
CA MET A 95 17.68 10.23 8.05
C MET A 95 18.24 10.97 9.27
N LEU A 96 19.56 10.95 9.45
CA LEU A 96 20.21 11.70 10.51
C LEU A 96 20.42 13.18 10.16
N ARG A 97 20.49 13.48 8.86
CA ARG A 97 20.67 14.81 8.28
C ARG A 97 20.10 14.84 6.87
N ASN A 98 19.82 16.03 6.37
CA ASN A 98 19.41 16.19 4.97
C ASN A 98 20.58 15.88 4.04
N GLU A 99 20.41 14.89 3.21
CA GLU A 99 21.34 14.47 2.17
C GLU A 99 20.61 14.46 0.81
N ALA A 100 21.40 14.58 -0.26
CA ALA A 100 20.84 14.56 -1.61
C ALA A 100 20.14 13.24 -1.96
N GLN A 101 20.50 12.17 -1.26
CA GLN A 101 19.94 10.84 -1.43
C GLN A 101 19.96 10.07 -0.10
N ALA A 102 18.80 9.50 0.29
CA ALA A 102 18.71 8.59 1.43
C ALA A 102 19.30 7.23 1.05
N GLN A 103 20.40 6.87 1.66
CA GLN A 103 21.10 5.61 1.40
C GLN A 103 20.52 4.47 2.23
N ARG A 104 20.59 3.22 1.70
CA ARG A 104 20.31 2.03 2.48
C ARG A 104 21.26 1.93 3.67
N LYS A 105 20.72 1.60 4.81
CA LYS A 105 21.45 1.37 6.07
C LYS A 105 20.85 0.17 6.78
N THR A 106 21.48 -0.27 7.86
CA THR A 106 20.86 -1.25 8.77
C THR A 106 19.53 -0.67 9.29
N PRO A 107 18.41 -1.40 9.14
CA PRO A 107 17.12 -0.97 9.66
C PRO A 107 17.18 -0.69 11.16
N ARG A 108 16.54 0.39 11.59
CA ARG A 108 16.46 0.76 13.01
C ARG A 108 15.29 0.06 13.71
N TYR A 109 14.28 -0.31 12.96
CA TYR A 109 13.01 -0.83 13.45
C TYR A 109 12.86 -2.30 13.06
N SER A 110 12.20 -3.08 13.93
CA SER A 110 11.76 -4.43 13.59
C SER A 110 10.70 -4.38 12.49
N GLU A 111 10.47 -5.51 11.81
CA GLU A 111 9.43 -5.59 10.78
C GLU A 111 8.06 -5.18 11.32
N GLN A 112 7.66 -5.64 12.52
CA GLN A 112 6.41 -5.23 13.16
C GLN A 112 6.34 -3.71 13.35
N GLN A 113 7.41 -3.07 13.80
CA GLN A 113 7.46 -1.62 13.96
C GLN A 113 7.40 -0.87 12.62
N VAL A 114 8.01 -1.44 11.57
CA VAL A 114 7.88 -0.90 10.21
C VAL A 114 6.42 -0.94 9.76
N LEU A 115 5.73 -2.05 9.99
CA LEU A 115 4.31 -2.21 9.65
C LEU A 115 3.42 -1.27 10.48
N ALA A 116 3.73 -1.10 11.76
CA ALA A 116 3.01 -0.15 12.61
C ALA A 116 3.13 1.29 12.09
N LEU A 117 4.35 1.73 11.75
CA LEU A 117 4.58 3.04 11.12
C LEU A 117 3.85 3.19 9.79
N ALA A 118 3.87 2.14 8.97
CA ALA A 118 3.22 2.11 7.67
C ALA A 118 1.69 2.21 7.81
N ALA A 119 1.10 1.44 8.72
CA ALA A 119 -0.33 1.48 9.04
C ALA A 119 -0.76 2.86 9.55
N TYR A 120 0.00 3.47 10.47
CA TYR A 120 -0.31 4.81 10.98
C TYR A 120 -0.29 5.87 9.87
N VAL A 121 0.74 5.86 9.02
CA VAL A 121 0.84 6.83 7.91
C VAL A 121 -0.27 6.60 6.89
N ASN A 122 -0.60 5.35 6.57
CA ASN A 122 -1.68 5.03 5.64
C ASN A 122 -3.05 5.45 6.17
N ALA A 123 -3.34 5.15 7.44
CA ALA A 123 -4.61 5.53 8.08
C ALA A 123 -4.84 7.05 8.12
N ASN A 124 -3.80 7.86 8.18
CA ASN A 124 -3.90 9.32 8.28
C ASN A 124 -3.59 10.07 6.98
N GLY A 125 -2.86 9.46 6.06
CA GLY A 125 -2.41 10.10 4.82
C GLY A 125 -2.90 9.43 3.55
N GLY A 126 -3.24 8.14 3.61
CA GLY A 126 -3.60 7.32 2.44
C GLY A 126 -2.45 7.12 1.46
N GLY A 127 -2.70 6.36 0.42
CA GLY A 127 -1.76 6.10 -0.67
C GLY A 127 -1.66 4.61 -1.04
N PRO A 128 -0.66 4.20 -1.83
CA PRO A 128 -0.46 2.80 -2.18
C PRO A 128 -0.20 1.91 -0.97
N GLU A 129 -0.87 0.77 -0.92
CA GLU A 129 -0.75 -0.20 0.16
C GLU A 129 0.37 -1.21 -0.10
N ILE A 130 0.81 -1.90 0.95
CA ILE A 130 1.66 -3.09 0.84
C ILE A 130 0.87 -4.19 0.16
N VAL A 131 1.50 -4.90 -0.78
CA VAL A 131 0.86 -6.06 -1.41
C VAL A 131 0.79 -7.20 -0.40
N ARG A 132 -0.39 -7.78 -0.25
CA ARG A 132 -0.66 -8.88 0.68
C ARG A 132 -1.16 -10.10 -0.08
N ASN A 133 -0.92 -11.27 0.48
CA ASN A 133 -1.52 -12.54 0.05
C ASN A 133 -3.00 -12.58 0.47
N GLU A 134 -3.74 -13.55 -0.03
CA GLU A 134 -5.16 -13.75 0.31
C GLU A 134 -5.41 -13.98 1.81
N ASP A 135 -4.43 -14.53 2.52
CA ASP A 135 -4.46 -14.75 3.97
C ASP A 135 -4.11 -13.49 4.79
N GLY A 136 -3.84 -12.36 4.13
CA GLY A 136 -3.47 -11.09 4.76
C GLY A 136 -1.98 -10.93 5.09
N THR A 137 -1.16 -11.96 4.92
CA THR A 137 0.28 -11.88 5.11
C THR A 137 0.93 -11.01 4.02
N ILE A 138 2.09 -10.43 4.31
CA ILE A 138 2.82 -9.63 3.33
C ILE A 138 3.29 -10.54 2.20
N ALA A 139 3.00 -10.15 0.96
CA ALA A 139 3.45 -10.87 -0.21
C ALA A 139 4.98 -10.71 -0.37
N MET A 140 5.67 -11.81 -0.45
CA MET A 140 7.11 -11.88 -0.74
C MET A 140 7.33 -12.82 -1.93
N GLU A 141 7.48 -14.12 -1.69
CA GLU A 141 7.71 -15.08 -2.76
C GLU A 141 6.64 -15.05 -3.85
N SER A 142 5.38 -14.80 -3.49
CA SER A 142 4.26 -14.62 -4.43
C SER A 142 4.41 -13.42 -5.37
N LEU A 143 5.42 -12.58 -5.17
CA LEU A 143 5.80 -11.50 -6.07
C LEU A 143 6.87 -11.92 -7.10
N ARG A 144 7.39 -13.13 -7.04
CA ARG A 144 8.42 -13.65 -7.95
C ARG A 144 7.80 -14.23 -9.23
N GLY A 145 7.19 -13.38 -10.03
CA GLY A 145 6.50 -13.76 -11.26
C GLY A 145 4.98 -13.81 -11.09
N LYS A 146 4.29 -13.59 -12.18
CA LYS A 146 2.81 -13.61 -12.18
C LYS A 146 2.23 -15.02 -12.01
N ASN A 147 2.99 -16.04 -12.41
CA ASN A 147 2.58 -17.46 -12.37
C ASN A 147 3.26 -18.22 -11.21
N TYR A 148 3.75 -17.51 -10.18
CA TYR A 148 4.42 -18.14 -9.04
C TYR A 148 3.44 -19.06 -8.29
N ASP A 149 3.77 -20.35 -8.22
CA ASP A 149 2.99 -21.41 -7.56
C ASP A 149 3.80 -22.23 -6.53
N GLY A 150 4.93 -21.67 -6.08
CA GLY A 150 5.94 -22.30 -5.24
C GLY A 150 7.31 -22.35 -5.92
N GLU A 151 7.32 -22.24 -7.26
CA GLU A 151 8.53 -22.09 -8.07
C GLU A 151 8.36 -20.93 -9.06
N VAL A 152 9.48 -20.35 -9.48
CA VAL A 152 9.47 -19.25 -10.46
C VAL A 152 9.34 -19.83 -11.88
N ASP A 153 8.32 -19.42 -12.62
CA ASP A 153 8.11 -19.84 -13.99
C ASP A 153 9.23 -19.28 -14.91
N PRO A 154 9.94 -20.12 -15.66
CA PRO A 154 10.95 -19.66 -16.62
C PRO A 154 10.44 -18.65 -17.65
N ALA A 155 9.15 -18.68 -18.00
CA ALA A 155 8.56 -17.71 -18.90
C ALA A 155 8.40 -16.33 -18.23
N ASP A 156 8.16 -16.29 -16.91
CA ASP A 156 8.12 -15.04 -16.14
C ASP A 156 9.52 -14.43 -16.04
N ILE A 157 10.56 -15.25 -15.78
CA ILE A 157 11.98 -14.82 -15.79
C ILE A 157 12.35 -14.21 -17.14
N ALA A 158 12.01 -14.88 -18.24
CA ALA A 158 12.35 -14.41 -19.58
C ALA A 158 11.68 -13.06 -19.88
N ARG A 159 10.38 -12.94 -19.59
CA ARG A 159 9.63 -11.69 -19.78
C ARG A 159 10.13 -10.58 -18.85
N GLY A 160 10.35 -10.86 -17.57
CA GLY A 160 10.89 -9.93 -16.58
C GLY A 160 12.26 -9.41 -16.97
N SER A 161 13.13 -10.29 -17.48
CA SER A 161 14.44 -9.91 -18.02
C SER A 161 14.34 -8.90 -19.17
N ASP A 162 13.40 -9.08 -20.10
CA ASP A 162 13.18 -8.14 -21.19
C ASP A 162 12.62 -6.81 -20.68
N LEU A 163 11.65 -6.86 -19.79
CA LEU A 163 11.07 -5.67 -19.15
C LEU A 163 12.11 -4.88 -18.35
N PHE A 164 12.98 -5.57 -17.61
CA PHE A 164 14.07 -4.95 -16.86
C PHE A 164 15.04 -4.23 -17.76
N ARG A 165 15.46 -4.87 -18.89
CA ARG A 165 16.33 -4.23 -19.87
C ARG A 165 15.75 -2.96 -20.45
N LEU A 166 14.45 -2.96 -20.73
CA LEU A 166 13.75 -1.82 -21.33
C LEU A 166 13.55 -0.66 -20.37
N ASN A 167 13.25 -0.95 -19.10
CA ASN A 167 12.74 0.06 -18.16
C ASN A 167 13.72 0.39 -17.02
N CYS A 168 14.63 -0.51 -16.65
CA CYS A 168 15.41 -0.42 -15.43
C CYS A 168 16.93 -0.35 -15.66
N ALA A 169 17.42 -1.09 -16.65
CA ALA A 169 18.85 -1.29 -16.87
C ALA A 169 19.62 0.00 -17.18
N SER A 170 18.99 1.00 -17.75
CA SER A 170 19.62 2.31 -18.01
C SER A 170 20.14 3.00 -16.75
N CYS A 171 19.47 2.78 -15.60
CA CYS A 171 19.86 3.32 -14.31
C CYS A 171 20.51 2.28 -13.41
N HIS A 172 19.92 1.07 -13.32
CA HIS A 172 20.36 0.02 -12.42
C HIS A 172 21.45 -0.88 -13.00
N ASN A 173 21.90 -0.65 -14.25
CA ASN A 173 22.74 -1.57 -14.99
C ASN A 173 21.99 -2.89 -15.27
N PHE A 174 22.28 -3.56 -16.37
CA PHE A 174 21.56 -4.78 -16.73
C PHE A 174 21.86 -5.98 -15.82
N THR A 175 22.87 -5.88 -14.96
CA THR A 175 23.16 -6.85 -13.89
C THR A 175 22.58 -6.46 -12.53
N GLY A 176 21.77 -5.39 -12.46
CA GLY A 176 21.20 -4.90 -11.20
C GLY A 176 22.22 -4.25 -10.23
N ARG A 177 23.48 -4.07 -10.64
CA ARG A 177 24.54 -3.55 -9.76
C ARG A 177 24.46 -2.04 -9.50
N GLY A 178 23.47 -1.36 -10.09
CA GLY A 178 23.31 0.06 -9.96
C GLY A 178 24.22 0.85 -10.89
N GLY A 179 24.12 2.18 -10.83
CA GLY A 179 24.87 3.08 -11.69
C GLY A 179 24.85 4.51 -11.22
N ALA A 180 25.78 5.30 -11.71
CA ALA A 180 25.85 6.72 -11.42
C ALA A 180 24.70 7.48 -12.13
N LEU A 181 24.09 8.42 -11.41
CA LEU A 181 23.08 9.35 -11.90
C LEU A 181 23.63 10.78 -11.84
N SER A 182 22.87 11.72 -12.40
CA SER A 182 23.21 13.14 -12.35
C SER A 182 23.28 13.69 -10.91
N SER A 183 24.02 14.76 -10.72
CA SER A 183 24.10 15.49 -9.44
C SER A 183 24.62 14.66 -8.26
N GLY A 184 25.56 13.75 -8.52
CA GLY A 184 26.20 12.94 -7.47
C GLY A 184 25.29 11.87 -6.87
N LYS A 185 24.17 11.59 -7.50
CA LYS A 185 23.25 10.50 -7.11
C LYS A 185 23.61 9.20 -7.82
N TYR A 186 23.02 8.09 -7.37
CA TYR A 186 23.21 6.79 -7.98
C TYR A 186 21.95 5.94 -7.87
N ALA A 187 21.73 5.05 -8.83
CA ALA A 187 20.78 3.98 -8.72
C ALA A 187 21.40 2.85 -7.88
N PRO A 188 20.72 2.36 -6.85
CA PRO A 188 21.33 1.40 -5.93
C PRO A 188 21.48 0.02 -6.57
N TYR A 189 22.38 -0.78 -5.99
CA TYR A 189 22.45 -2.21 -6.19
C TYR A 189 21.17 -2.88 -5.67
N LEU A 190 20.61 -3.82 -6.42
CA LEU A 190 19.28 -4.38 -6.16
C LEU A 190 19.30 -5.65 -5.29
N ASP A 191 20.40 -6.42 -5.30
CA ASP A 191 20.52 -7.68 -4.57
C ASP A 191 20.12 -7.64 -3.07
N PRO A 192 20.38 -6.56 -2.30
CA PRO A 192 19.95 -6.49 -0.91
C PRO A 192 18.46 -6.15 -0.72
N ALA A 193 17.70 -5.90 -1.79
CA ALA A 193 16.29 -5.56 -1.69
C ALA A 193 15.44 -6.84 -1.75
N ASN A 194 14.44 -6.92 -0.86
CA ASN A 194 13.46 -7.98 -0.94
C ASN A 194 12.38 -7.68 -2.01
N GLU A 195 11.56 -8.65 -2.31
CA GLU A 195 10.54 -8.60 -3.36
C GLU A 195 9.56 -7.45 -3.14
N GLN A 196 9.11 -7.27 -1.90
CA GLN A 196 8.19 -6.20 -1.54
C GLN A 196 8.85 -4.82 -1.72
N GLU A 197 10.12 -4.66 -1.32
CA GLU A 197 10.85 -3.40 -1.54
C GLU A 197 10.97 -3.07 -3.03
N ILE A 198 11.26 -4.06 -3.88
CA ILE A 198 11.37 -3.85 -5.33
C ILE A 198 10.00 -3.47 -5.91
N TYR A 199 8.95 -4.18 -5.53
CA TYR A 199 7.59 -3.90 -5.97
C TYR A 199 7.15 -2.49 -5.57
N GLN A 200 7.36 -2.13 -4.31
CA GLN A 200 6.99 -0.81 -3.79
C GLN A 200 7.83 0.32 -4.39
N ALA A 201 9.11 0.07 -4.70
CA ALA A 201 9.92 1.04 -5.40
C ALA A 201 9.37 1.36 -6.80
N MET A 202 8.89 0.36 -7.54
CA MET A 202 8.24 0.58 -8.83
C MET A 202 6.94 1.37 -8.70
N LEU A 203 6.13 1.10 -7.67
CA LEU A 203 4.86 1.80 -7.44
C LEU A 203 5.05 3.25 -6.99
N THR A 204 5.99 3.50 -6.08
CA THR A 204 6.08 4.77 -5.36
C THR A 204 7.14 5.71 -5.91
N GLY A 205 8.10 5.21 -6.69
CA GLY A 205 9.15 6.00 -7.32
C GLY A 205 10.03 6.75 -6.30
N PRO A 206 10.81 6.04 -5.47
CA PRO A 206 11.60 6.68 -4.43
C PRO A 206 12.68 7.58 -5.04
N GLN A 207 12.78 8.78 -4.53
CA GLN A 207 13.82 9.77 -4.89
C GLN A 207 13.82 10.11 -6.39
N ASN A 208 14.81 9.65 -7.16
CA ASN A 208 14.92 9.89 -8.61
C ASN A 208 14.34 8.75 -9.47
N MET A 209 13.91 7.66 -8.86
CA MET A 209 13.27 6.57 -9.58
C MET A 209 11.90 7.02 -10.08
N PRO A 210 11.53 6.78 -11.33
CA PRO A 210 10.18 7.07 -11.81
C PRO A 210 9.15 6.15 -11.14
N LYS A 211 7.91 6.61 -11.05
CA LYS A 211 6.76 5.76 -10.73
C LYS A 211 6.32 5.04 -11.99
N PHE A 212 6.11 3.74 -11.88
CA PHE A 212 5.57 2.93 -12.98
C PHE A 212 4.08 2.67 -12.74
N SER A 213 3.24 3.45 -13.42
CA SER A 213 1.79 3.23 -13.39
C SER A 213 1.43 1.89 -14.04
N ASP A 214 0.22 1.37 -13.75
CA ASP A 214 -0.24 0.11 -14.35
C ASP A 214 -0.42 0.17 -15.86
N ARG A 215 -0.44 1.38 -16.46
CA ARG A 215 -0.39 1.57 -17.92
C ARG A 215 1.01 1.40 -18.51
N GLN A 216 2.06 1.59 -17.70
CA GLN A 216 3.46 1.45 -18.11
C GLN A 216 3.99 0.06 -17.80
N LEU A 217 3.70 -0.44 -16.62
CA LEU A 217 3.99 -1.80 -16.15
C LEU A 217 2.78 -2.26 -15.33
N SER A 218 2.07 -3.25 -15.80
CA SER A 218 0.97 -3.87 -15.05
C SER A 218 1.47 -4.51 -13.76
N ALA A 219 0.56 -4.89 -12.88
CA ALA A 219 0.90 -5.61 -11.64
C ALA A 219 1.66 -6.92 -11.94
N ASP A 220 1.23 -7.66 -12.97
CA ASP A 220 1.87 -8.89 -13.41
C ASP A 220 3.28 -8.64 -13.98
N GLU A 221 3.46 -7.62 -14.80
CA GLU A 221 4.77 -7.26 -15.34
C GLU A 221 5.76 -6.81 -14.27
N LYS A 222 5.28 -6.14 -13.20
CA LYS A 222 6.10 -5.83 -12.03
C LYS A 222 6.56 -7.09 -11.29
N LYS A 223 5.68 -8.10 -11.18
CA LYS A 223 6.02 -9.41 -10.61
C LYS A 223 7.04 -10.15 -11.47
N ASP A 224 6.87 -10.12 -12.78
CA ASP A 224 7.83 -10.75 -13.70
C ASP A 224 9.25 -10.14 -13.61
N ILE A 225 9.33 -8.82 -13.37
CA ILE A 225 10.63 -8.14 -13.15
C ILE A 225 11.31 -8.63 -11.86
N ILE A 226 10.55 -9.11 -10.87
CA ILE A 226 11.05 -9.64 -9.60
C ILE A 226 11.43 -11.12 -9.72
N ALA A 227 10.88 -11.84 -10.72
CA ALA A 227 11.19 -13.24 -11.00
C ALA A 227 12.68 -13.43 -11.30
#